data_ad81f1561aec0356657ffde0f421a2a1
#
_entry.id   ad81f1561aec0356657ffde0f421a2a1
#
_cell.length_a   1.000
_cell.length_b   1.000
_cell.length_c   1.000
_cell.angle_alpha   90.00
_cell.angle_beta   90.00
_cell.angle_gamma   90.00
#
_symmetry.space_group_name_H-M   'P 1'
#
loop_
_entity.id
_entity.type
_entity.pdbx_description
1 polymer ?
#
loop_
_entity_poly.entity_id
_entity_poly.type
_entity_poly.pdbx_seq_one_letter_code
_entity_poly.pdbx_strand_id
1 'polypeptide(L)' 'MSERGSTLGAMAGEFDHLRTRLEAISDELADLAMVRLKESIDAGGTELPVDERRLARARRSVEKAIAVLREPDDLDGLD' A
#
# COMPACT_ATOMS: atom_id res chain seq x y z
N MET A 1 9.54 -11.43 -24.96
CA MET A 1 9.87 -11.05 -24.94
C MET A 1 10.05 -9.77 -25.14
N SER A 2 10.06 -9.40 -25.77
CA SER A 2 10.35 -8.14 -26.01
C SER A 2 9.44 -7.14 -25.54
N GLU A 3 8.41 -7.50 -25.10
CA GLU A 3 7.52 -6.57 -24.71
C GLU A 3 7.99 -5.73 -23.68
N ARG A 4 8.94 -6.12 -22.96
CA ARG A 4 9.28 -5.37 -21.90
C ARG A 4 9.80 -4.13 -22.28
N GLY A 5 10.49 -3.95 -23.03
CA GLY A 5 10.98 -2.72 -23.27
C GLY A 5 10.16 -1.92 -24.10
N SER A 6 9.06 -2.37 -24.35
CA SER A 6 8.31 -1.75 -25.27
C SER A 6 8.11 -0.35 -25.13
N THR A 7 7.60 0.19 -24.23
CA THR A 7 7.32 1.58 -24.34
C THR A 7 7.12 2.20 -23.03
N LEU A 8 7.22 3.51 -23.03
CA LEU A 8 6.97 4.26 -21.84
C LEU A 8 5.50 4.19 -21.48
N GLY A 9 4.64 4.11 -22.48
CA GLY A 9 3.24 4.00 -22.19
C GLY A 9 2.91 2.74 -21.44
N ALA A 10 3.55 1.64 -21.85
CA ALA A 10 3.32 0.39 -21.16
C ALA A 10 3.84 0.48 -19.74
N MET A 11 4.94 1.20 -19.53
CA MET A 11 5.46 1.37 -18.20
C MET A 11 4.50 2.13 -17.33
N ALA A 12 3.89 3.17 -17.85
CA ALA A 12 2.92 3.94 -17.08
C ALA A 12 1.73 3.08 -16.71
N GLY A 13 1.29 2.23 -17.64
CA GLY A 13 0.17 1.34 -17.34
C GLY A 13 0.53 0.33 -16.29
N GLU A 14 1.76 -0.13 -16.30
CA GLU A 14 2.21 -1.06 -15.29
C GLU A 14 2.23 -0.42 -13.91
N PHE A 15 2.64 0.83 -13.84
CA PHE A 15 2.65 1.51 -12.56
C PHE A 15 1.23 1.66 -12.03
N ASP A 16 0.28 2.01 -12.91
CA ASP A 16 -1.09 2.12 -12.49
C ASP A 16 -1.64 0.80 -12.00
N HIS A 17 -1.29 -0.26 -12.69
CA HIS A 17 -1.74 -1.59 -12.31
C HIS A 17 -1.20 -1.97 -10.93
N LEU A 18 0.09 -1.72 -10.72
CA LEU A 18 0.69 -2.06 -9.44
C LEU A 18 0.14 -1.17 -8.32
N ARG A 19 -0.10 0.10 -8.63
CA ARG A 19 -0.67 0.98 -7.64
C ARG A 19 -2.05 0.50 -7.21
N THR A 20 -2.87 0.08 -8.17
CA THR A 20 -4.19 -0.43 -7.85
C THR A 20 -4.11 -1.65 -6.95
N ARG A 21 -3.14 -2.53 -7.22
CA ARG A 21 -2.98 -3.71 -6.38
C ARG A 21 -2.51 -3.33 -4.99
N LEU A 22 -1.64 -2.34 -4.88
CA LEU A 22 -1.22 -1.88 -3.58
C LEU A 22 -2.35 -1.23 -2.81
N GLU A 23 -3.24 -0.53 -3.51
CA GLU A 23 -4.40 0.05 -2.86
C GLU A 23 -5.30 -1.04 -2.29
N ALA A 24 -5.46 -2.12 -3.02
CA ALA A 24 -6.25 -3.24 -2.52
C ALA A 24 -5.59 -3.85 -1.28
N ILE A 25 -4.26 -3.96 -1.31
CA ILE A 25 -3.55 -4.50 -0.17
C ILE A 25 -3.67 -3.56 1.03
N SER A 26 -3.62 -2.26 0.80
CA SER A 26 -3.78 -1.29 1.88
C SER A 26 -5.15 -1.46 2.53
N ASP A 27 -6.18 -1.67 1.72
CA ASP A 27 -7.52 -1.89 2.24
C ASP A 27 -7.59 -3.16 3.05
N GLU A 28 -6.93 -4.21 2.57
CA GLU A 28 -6.93 -5.48 3.30
C GLU A 28 -6.21 -5.35 4.63
N LEU A 29 -5.13 -4.57 4.65
CA LEU A 29 -4.43 -4.34 5.91
C LEU A 29 -5.31 -3.57 6.90
N ALA A 30 -6.06 -2.61 6.40
CA ALA A 30 -6.95 -1.85 7.26
C ALA A 30 -8.07 -2.74 7.81
N ASP A 31 -8.61 -3.59 6.97
CA ASP A 31 -9.67 -4.49 7.41
C ASP A 31 -9.16 -5.47 8.46
N LEU A 32 -7.96 -6.01 8.24
CA LEU A 32 -7.39 -6.94 9.19
C LEU A 32 -7.12 -6.24 10.51
N ALA A 33 -6.62 -5.02 10.47
CA ALA A 33 -6.36 -4.27 11.68
C ALA A 33 -7.66 -4.05 12.47
N MET A 34 -8.73 -3.76 11.76
CA MET A 34 -10.00 -3.52 12.40
C MET A 34 -10.53 -4.80 13.07
N VAL A 35 -10.40 -5.93 12.38
CA VAL A 35 -10.84 -7.21 12.92
C VAL A 35 -10.03 -7.53 14.18
N ARG A 36 -8.72 -7.34 14.12
CA ARG A 36 -7.87 -7.65 15.26
C ARG A 36 -8.18 -6.75 16.44
N LEU A 37 -8.43 -5.48 16.17
CA LEU A 37 -8.76 -4.55 17.23
C LEU A 37 -10.07 -4.95 17.88
N LYS A 38 -11.06 -5.32 17.08
CA LYS A 38 -12.35 -5.72 17.61
C LYS A 38 -12.22 -6.97 18.46
N GLU A 39 -11.42 -7.92 18.01
CA GLU A 39 -11.21 -9.14 18.78
C GLU A 39 -10.54 -8.82 20.10
N SER A 40 -9.60 -7.90 20.10
CA SER A 40 -8.92 -7.52 21.31
C SER A 40 -9.87 -6.88 22.31
N ILE A 41 -10.74 -6.03 21.84
CA ILE A 41 -11.71 -5.37 22.68
C ILE A 41 -12.69 -6.41 23.26
N ASP A 42 -13.15 -7.31 22.40
CA ASP A 42 -14.09 -8.34 22.85
C ASP A 42 -13.48 -9.22 23.92
N ALA A 43 -12.17 -9.41 23.85
CA ALA A 43 -11.48 -10.21 24.86
C ALA A 43 -11.14 -9.43 26.11
N GLY A 44 -11.53 -8.16 26.17
CA GLY A 44 -11.27 -7.38 27.36
C GLY A 44 -9.95 -6.65 27.35
N GLY A 45 -9.24 -6.65 26.24
CA GLY A 45 -7.95 -5.99 26.19
C GLY A 45 -8.10 -4.49 26.12
N THR A 46 -7.15 -3.79 26.71
CA THR A 46 -7.18 -2.34 26.68
C THR A 46 -6.01 -1.76 25.93
N GLU A 47 -5.06 -2.58 25.54
CA GLU A 47 -3.91 -2.10 24.81
C GLU A 47 -3.96 -2.59 23.39
N LEU A 48 -3.38 -1.83 22.49
CA LEU A 48 -3.30 -2.26 21.11
C LEU A 48 -2.35 -3.44 21.03
N PRO A 49 -2.75 -4.51 20.39
CA PRO A 49 -1.85 -5.65 20.24
C PRO A 49 -0.61 -5.26 19.43
N VAL A 50 0.44 -6.00 19.63
CA VAL A 50 1.68 -5.77 18.88
C VAL A 50 1.41 -5.87 17.39
N ASP A 51 0.57 -6.81 17.00
CA ASP A 51 0.24 -6.98 15.59
C ASP A 51 -0.44 -5.75 15.01
N GLU A 52 -1.22 -5.06 15.81
CA GLU A 52 -1.87 -3.85 15.33
C GLU A 52 -0.86 -2.79 14.94
N ARG A 53 0.17 -2.64 15.73
CA ARG A 53 1.19 -1.66 15.41
C ARG A 53 1.95 -2.04 14.16
N ARG A 54 2.21 -3.34 14.03
CA ARG A 54 2.89 -3.83 12.84
C ARG A 54 2.04 -3.60 11.60
N LEU A 55 0.73 -3.84 11.71
CA LEU A 55 -0.16 -3.63 10.59
C LEU A 55 -0.24 -2.16 10.22
N ALA A 56 -0.26 -1.28 11.23
CA ALA A 56 -0.30 0.14 10.95
C ALA A 56 0.95 0.61 10.23
N ARG A 57 2.11 0.10 10.63
CA ARG A 57 3.34 0.46 9.97
C ARG A 57 3.41 -0.07 8.55
N ALA A 58 2.96 -1.31 8.36
CA ALA A 58 2.94 -1.88 7.04
C ALA A 58 2.03 -1.09 6.13
N ARG A 59 0.87 -0.68 6.63
CA ARG A 59 -0.06 0.07 5.83
C ARG A 59 0.53 1.43 5.44
N ARG A 60 1.20 2.09 6.36
CA ARG A 60 1.82 3.37 6.02
C ARG A 60 2.89 3.20 4.95
N SER A 61 3.65 2.11 5.01
CA SER A 61 4.66 1.85 4.00
C SER A 61 4.03 1.60 2.65
N VAL A 62 2.93 0.86 2.63
CA VAL A 62 2.23 0.60 1.38
C VAL A 62 1.66 1.90 0.82
N GLU A 63 1.09 2.73 1.67
CA GLU A 63 0.53 3.99 1.21
C GLU A 63 1.60 4.90 0.67
N LYS A 64 2.78 4.86 1.25
CA LYS A 64 3.87 5.64 0.74
C LYS A 64 4.29 5.14 -0.64
N ALA A 65 4.32 3.83 -0.81
CA ALA A 65 4.65 3.26 -2.11
C ALA A 65 3.61 3.68 -3.15
N ILE A 66 2.34 3.70 -2.78
CA ILE A 66 1.29 4.13 -3.67
C ILE A 66 1.54 5.58 -4.10
N ALA A 67 1.90 6.42 -3.16
CA ALA A 67 2.14 7.82 -3.46
C ALA A 67 3.32 7.98 -4.42
N VAL A 68 4.35 7.19 -4.22
CA VAL A 68 5.50 7.26 -5.09
C VAL A 68 5.13 6.85 -6.51
N LEU A 69 4.30 5.83 -6.64
CA LEU A 69 3.91 5.37 -7.97
C LEU A 69 2.98 6.35 -8.67
N ARG A 70 2.38 7.26 -7.92
CA ARG A 70 1.51 8.26 -8.52
C ARG A 70 2.24 9.50 -8.93
N GLU A 71 3.48 9.66 -8.54
CA GLU A 71 4.22 10.87 -8.85
C GLU A 71 4.47 10.95 -10.33
N PRO A 72 4.28 12.12 -10.92
CA PRO A 72 4.60 12.29 -12.32
C PRO A 72 6.09 12.19 -12.55
N ASP A 73 6.46 11.70 -13.71
CA ASP A 73 7.87 11.56 -14.03
C ASP A 73 8.61 12.86 -14.01
N ASP A 74 7.98 13.94 -14.41
CA ASP A 74 8.68 15.19 -14.50
C ASP A 74 9.05 15.73 -13.15
N LEU A 75 8.54 15.19 -12.09
CA LEU A 75 8.98 15.63 -10.80
C LEU A 75 10.45 15.34 -10.60
N ASP A 76 10.92 14.28 -11.20
CA ASP A 76 12.30 13.95 -11.07
C ASP A 76 13.17 15.01 -11.70
N GLY A 77 12.72 15.56 -12.76
CA GLY A 77 13.50 16.54 -13.45
C GLY A 77 13.61 17.83 -12.70
N LEU A 78 12.79 18.03 -11.74
CA LEU A 78 12.84 19.25 -10.99
C LEU A 78 13.97 19.27 -9.99
N ASP A 79 14.46 18.14 -9.69
CA ASP A 79 15.56 18.08 -8.77
C ASP A 79 16.86 18.39 -9.43
#